data_ee0f20acd8d9ef834ef4eff88aedfc60
#
_entry.id   ee0f20acd8d9ef834ef4eff88aedfc60
#
_cell.length_a   1.000
_cell.length_b   1.000
_cell.length_c   1.000
_cell.angle_alpha   90.00
_cell.angle_beta   90.00
_cell.angle_gamma   90.00
#
_symmetry.space_group_name_H-M   'P 1'
#
loop_
_entity.id
_entity.type
_entity.pdbx_description
1 polymer ?
#
loop_
_entity_poly.entity_id
_entity_poly.type
_entity_poly.pdbx_seq_one_letter_code
_entity_poly.pdbx_strand_id
1 'polypeptide(L)'
;MSELVHVATAITPGVYEDIVKVLASSFVRNSSYTLHIYCLNFDDTQYAHFKSNFAVEGNIDIKRISYTSEYTTSGTGLYTDVLDSLSCKFKIFSQPVDCTYFLWLDADTLIMKNIDKIVSTIKRGEVAGVPKNVYVPLSAIEFNCGVILLRNLGRDLLTEYETFLDEISIDLDARYLMCFADEKFITRAYTGKVIMPATYNSVVNAFSKKAFIQHFGGMYVPWEVKLSQMPTNAKQMGLMWLDEYSRIKHALSADFCRRVDELLG
;
A
#
# COMPACT_ATOMS: atom_id res chain seq x y z
N MET A 1 6.37 20.80 18.27
CA MET A 1 6.41 20.81 16.80
C MET A 1 5.53 19.65 16.36
N SER A 2 4.59 19.87 15.44
CA SER A 2 3.81 18.79 14.83
C SER A 2 4.77 17.93 14.00
N GLU A 3 4.74 16.62 14.19
CA GLU A 3 5.54 15.69 13.39
C GLU A 3 5.02 15.72 11.95
N LEU A 4 5.91 16.00 10.99
CA LEU A 4 5.55 16.04 9.58
C LEU A 4 5.50 14.60 9.06
N VAL A 5 4.33 14.20 8.55
CA VAL A 5 4.10 12.85 8.01
C VAL A 5 3.83 12.94 6.52
N HIS A 6 4.63 12.26 5.73
CA HIS A 6 4.38 12.05 4.29
C HIS A 6 3.64 10.74 4.09
N VAL A 7 2.32 10.81 3.85
CA VAL A 7 1.51 9.63 3.59
C VAL A 7 1.48 9.37 2.09
N ALA A 8 1.90 8.20 1.67
CA ALA A 8 2.06 7.86 0.26
C ALA A 8 1.40 6.53 -0.11
N THR A 9 0.89 6.48 -1.32
CA THR A 9 0.48 5.27 -2.04
C THR A 9 0.93 5.38 -3.49
N ALA A 10 1.01 4.25 -4.20
CA ALA A 10 1.27 4.27 -5.63
C ALA A 10 0.29 3.36 -6.37
N ILE A 11 0.02 3.71 -7.62
CA ILE A 11 -0.82 2.97 -8.53
C ILE A 11 -0.18 2.86 -9.91
N THR A 12 -0.47 1.76 -10.59
CA THR A 12 -0.23 1.59 -12.04
C THR A 12 -1.52 1.87 -12.82
N PRO A 13 -1.45 2.12 -14.14
CA PRO A 13 -2.65 2.31 -14.97
C PRO A 13 -3.60 1.11 -14.89
N GLY A 14 -4.90 1.36 -14.96
CA GLY A 14 -5.94 0.34 -14.99
C GLY A 14 -6.79 0.27 -13.72
N VAL A 15 -7.12 -0.94 -13.25
CA VAL A 15 -8.08 -1.17 -12.16
C VAL A 15 -7.74 -0.42 -10.87
N TYR A 16 -6.47 -0.21 -10.60
CA TYR A 16 -6.02 0.50 -9.40
C TYR A 16 -6.37 2.00 -9.39
N GLU A 17 -6.67 2.59 -10.54
CA GLU A 17 -7.16 3.97 -10.62
C GLU A 17 -8.49 4.17 -9.89
N ASP A 18 -9.38 3.18 -9.94
CA ASP A 18 -10.65 3.24 -9.21
C ASP A 18 -10.50 2.75 -7.76
N ILE A 19 -9.67 1.74 -7.51
CA ILE A 19 -9.40 1.21 -6.15
C ILE A 19 -8.81 2.31 -5.26
N VAL A 20 -7.83 3.08 -5.75
CA VAL A 20 -7.22 4.16 -4.98
C VAL A 20 -8.19 5.29 -4.65
N LYS A 21 -9.25 5.50 -5.45
CA LYS A 21 -10.31 6.46 -5.10
C LYS A 21 -11.10 6.01 -3.87
N VAL A 22 -11.30 4.69 -3.69
CA VAL A 22 -11.93 4.12 -2.48
C VAL A 22 -11.04 4.34 -1.26
N LEU A 23 -9.73 4.08 -1.38
CA LEU A 23 -8.75 4.43 -0.35
C LEU A 23 -8.81 5.92 -0.03
N ALA A 24 -8.70 6.80 -1.03
CA ALA A 24 -8.67 8.24 -0.88
C ALA A 24 -9.93 8.77 -0.17
N SER A 25 -11.11 8.30 -0.56
CA SER A 25 -12.37 8.67 0.09
C SER A 25 -12.40 8.28 1.57
N SER A 26 -12.00 7.07 1.89
CA SER A 26 -11.93 6.62 3.28
C SER A 26 -10.85 7.37 4.08
N PHE A 27 -9.74 7.72 3.43
CA PHE A 27 -8.61 8.45 4.02
C PHE A 27 -9.01 9.88 4.42
N VAL A 28 -9.58 10.66 3.51
CA VAL A 28 -9.93 12.07 3.78
C VAL A 28 -10.96 12.23 4.90
N ARG A 29 -11.76 11.21 5.14
CA ARG A 29 -12.73 11.19 6.25
C ARG A 29 -12.12 10.84 7.60
N ASN A 30 -10.97 10.17 7.59
CA ASN A 30 -10.38 9.55 8.77
C ASN A 30 -8.93 9.98 9.04
N SER A 31 -8.45 11.03 8.34
CA SER A 31 -7.10 11.57 8.55
C SER A 31 -7.05 13.07 8.24
N SER A 32 -6.25 13.77 9.02
CA SER A 32 -5.90 15.18 8.76
C SER A 32 -4.64 15.32 7.90
N TYR A 33 -3.93 14.22 7.62
CA TYR A 33 -2.75 14.23 6.76
C TYR A 33 -3.12 14.48 5.29
N THR A 34 -2.12 14.79 4.47
CA THR A 34 -2.25 14.78 3.01
C THR A 34 -1.88 13.41 2.46
N LEU A 35 -2.76 12.81 1.65
CA LEU A 35 -2.45 11.59 0.90
C LEU A 35 -1.79 11.96 -0.42
N HIS A 36 -0.55 11.51 -0.62
CA HIS A 36 0.17 11.64 -1.89
C HIS A 36 -0.04 10.36 -2.70
N ILE A 37 -0.72 10.49 -3.85
CA ILE A 37 -0.96 9.38 -4.79
C ILE A 37 0.06 9.50 -5.92
N TYR A 38 0.92 8.50 -6.04
CA TYR A 38 1.94 8.44 -7.08
C TYR A 38 1.47 7.56 -8.23
N CYS A 39 1.27 8.17 -9.39
CA CYS A 39 0.94 7.49 -10.64
C CYS A 39 2.23 6.94 -11.26
N LEU A 40 2.48 5.65 -11.08
CA LEU A 40 3.69 4.97 -11.54
C LEU A 40 3.60 4.66 -13.03
N ASN A 41 4.57 5.16 -13.79
CA ASN A 41 4.72 4.92 -15.22
C ASN A 41 3.50 5.31 -16.09
N PHE A 42 2.66 6.22 -15.60
CA PHE A 42 1.61 6.82 -16.42
C PHE A 42 2.23 7.66 -17.52
N ASP A 43 1.76 7.51 -18.76
CA ASP A 43 2.05 8.46 -19.82
C ASP A 43 1.33 9.81 -19.60
N ASP A 44 1.60 10.81 -20.44
CA ASP A 44 1.00 12.14 -20.26
C ASP A 44 -0.52 12.12 -20.39
N THR A 45 -1.05 11.29 -21.29
CA THR A 45 -2.49 11.16 -21.52
C THR A 45 -3.18 10.46 -20.35
N GLN A 46 -2.63 9.36 -19.91
CA GLN A 46 -3.13 8.59 -18.74
C GLN A 46 -3.12 9.46 -17.48
N TYR A 47 -2.02 10.15 -17.22
CA TYR A 47 -1.90 11.02 -16.05
C TYR A 47 -2.89 12.17 -16.07
N ALA A 48 -3.01 12.87 -17.22
CA ALA A 48 -3.97 13.96 -17.38
C ALA A 48 -5.42 13.46 -17.23
N HIS A 49 -5.73 12.30 -17.83
CA HIS A 49 -7.05 11.67 -17.71
C HIS A 49 -7.37 11.31 -16.25
N PHE A 50 -6.46 10.59 -15.57
CA PHE A 50 -6.66 10.22 -14.18
C PHE A 50 -6.88 11.45 -13.29
N LYS A 51 -6.00 12.46 -13.41
CA LYS A 51 -6.07 13.67 -12.60
C LYS A 51 -7.37 14.47 -12.83
N SER A 52 -7.82 14.59 -14.08
CA SER A 52 -9.06 15.30 -14.43
C SER A 52 -10.32 14.58 -13.96
N ASN A 53 -10.27 13.25 -13.86
CA ASN A 53 -11.39 12.41 -13.42
C ASN A 53 -11.31 12.00 -11.94
N PHE A 54 -10.36 12.56 -11.19
CA PHE A 54 -10.23 12.28 -9.78
C PHE A 54 -11.18 13.20 -8.98
N ALA A 55 -12.36 12.70 -8.67
CA ALA A 55 -13.45 13.47 -8.08
C ALA A 55 -13.54 13.35 -6.53
N VAL A 56 -12.53 12.76 -5.88
CA VAL A 56 -12.48 12.72 -4.42
C VAL A 56 -11.89 14.03 -3.90
N GLU A 57 -12.68 14.78 -3.16
CA GLU A 57 -12.27 16.06 -2.55
C GLU A 57 -11.55 15.84 -1.20
N GLY A 58 -10.59 16.69 -0.88
CA GLY A 58 -9.88 16.67 0.39
C GLY A 58 -8.36 16.89 0.25
N ASN A 59 -7.63 16.54 1.29
CA ASN A 59 -6.18 16.69 1.34
C ASN A 59 -5.50 15.57 0.52
N ILE A 60 -5.54 15.71 -0.81
CA ILE A 60 -4.96 14.75 -1.76
C ILE A 60 -4.03 15.49 -2.72
N ASP A 61 -2.86 14.91 -2.95
CA ASP A 61 -1.87 15.40 -3.89
C ASP A 61 -1.49 14.29 -4.87
N ILE A 62 -1.80 14.48 -6.16
CA ILE A 62 -1.56 13.51 -7.21
C ILE A 62 -0.28 13.86 -7.94
N LYS A 63 0.67 12.93 -7.92
CA LYS A 63 2.00 13.07 -8.52
C LYS A 63 2.24 11.99 -9.56
N ARG A 64 3.12 12.27 -10.51
CA ARG A 64 3.63 11.25 -11.43
C ARG A 64 5.04 10.85 -11.02
N ILE A 65 5.33 9.56 -11.13
CA ILE A 65 6.66 9.01 -10.91
C ILE A 65 6.96 7.99 -12.02
N SER A 66 8.18 8.01 -12.52
CA SER A 66 8.67 6.99 -13.45
C SER A 66 9.72 6.16 -12.76
N TYR A 67 9.53 4.86 -12.80
CA TYR A 67 10.49 3.88 -12.29
C TYR A 67 10.30 2.56 -13.02
N THR A 68 11.39 1.98 -13.45
CA THR A 68 11.45 0.64 -14.00
C THR A 68 12.62 -0.07 -13.33
N SER A 69 12.37 -1.21 -12.75
CA SER A 69 13.41 -2.03 -12.13
C SER A 69 14.34 -2.59 -13.22
N GLU A 70 15.64 -2.55 -13.00
CA GLU A 70 16.61 -3.20 -13.88
C GLU A 70 16.55 -4.73 -13.78
N TYR A 71 15.89 -5.25 -12.76
CA TYR A 71 15.70 -6.68 -12.53
C TYR A 71 14.56 -7.21 -13.41
N THR A 72 14.84 -7.34 -14.71
CA THR A 72 13.94 -8.09 -15.60
C THR A 72 14.10 -9.57 -15.34
N THR A 73 13.06 -10.20 -14.82
CA THR A 73 12.98 -11.66 -14.78
C THR A 73 12.94 -12.16 -16.21
N SER A 74 14.05 -12.72 -16.65
CA SER A 74 14.15 -13.38 -17.96
C SER A 74 13.06 -14.44 -18.07
N GLY A 75 11.98 -14.14 -18.79
CA GLY A 75 11.06 -15.14 -19.28
C GLY A 75 9.55 -14.98 -19.07
N THR A 76 9.04 -14.11 -18.21
CA THR A 76 7.59 -13.93 -18.09
C THR A 76 7.25 -12.48 -17.71
N GLY A 77 6.74 -11.69 -18.63
CA GLY A 77 6.39 -10.25 -18.43
C GLY A 77 5.37 -9.94 -17.34
N LEU A 78 4.84 -10.95 -16.66
CA LEU A 78 3.86 -10.83 -15.57
C LEU A 78 4.45 -10.33 -14.23
N TYR A 79 5.76 -10.36 -14.05
CA TYR A 79 6.39 -10.04 -12.76
C TYR A 79 7.10 -8.68 -12.72
N THR A 80 7.35 -8.06 -13.88
CA THR A 80 8.00 -6.76 -13.95
C THR A 80 7.13 -5.68 -13.29
N ASP A 81 5.85 -5.67 -13.57
CA ASP A 81 4.90 -4.69 -13.02
C ASP A 81 4.74 -4.80 -11.50
N VAL A 82 4.78 -6.04 -10.97
CA VAL A 82 4.74 -6.28 -9.53
C VAL A 82 6.01 -5.76 -8.85
N LEU A 83 7.16 -6.05 -9.42
CA LEU A 83 8.45 -5.59 -8.88
C LEU A 83 8.57 -4.07 -8.95
N ASP A 84 8.15 -3.44 -10.05
CA ASP A 84 8.12 -1.99 -10.18
C ASP A 84 7.21 -1.36 -9.11
N SER A 85 6.04 -1.96 -8.86
CA SER A 85 5.12 -1.50 -7.82
C SER A 85 5.70 -1.63 -6.41
N LEU A 86 6.38 -2.74 -6.10
CA LEU A 86 7.04 -2.94 -4.81
C LEU A 86 8.24 -2.01 -4.61
N SER A 87 9.05 -1.82 -5.66
CA SER A 87 10.25 -0.99 -5.63
C SER A 87 9.93 0.51 -5.60
N CYS A 88 8.82 0.90 -6.21
CA CYS A 88 8.37 2.29 -6.30
C CYS A 88 8.25 2.96 -4.91
N LYS A 89 7.86 2.23 -3.86
CA LYS A 89 7.81 2.77 -2.50
C LYS A 89 9.18 3.28 -2.03
N PHE A 90 10.26 2.56 -2.36
CA PHE A 90 11.62 2.97 -2.00
C PHE A 90 12.10 4.15 -2.83
N LYS A 91 11.71 4.23 -4.11
CA LYS A 91 11.91 5.43 -4.94
C LYS A 91 11.25 6.66 -4.33
N ILE A 92 10.03 6.51 -3.80
CA ILE A 92 9.30 7.61 -3.13
C ILE A 92 9.99 7.98 -1.82
N PHE A 93 10.40 7.02 -1.01
CA PHE A 93 11.07 7.26 0.27
C PHE A 93 12.48 7.87 0.12
N SER A 94 13.13 7.67 -1.04
CA SER A 94 14.42 8.28 -1.35
C SER A 94 14.31 9.72 -1.90
N GLN A 95 13.07 10.22 -2.13
CA GLN A 95 12.91 11.60 -2.57
C GLN A 95 13.26 12.58 -1.43
N PRO A 96 13.81 13.76 -1.75
CA PRO A 96 14.08 14.79 -0.77
C PRO A 96 12.77 15.46 -0.30
N VAL A 97 12.06 14.78 0.60
CA VAL A 97 10.81 15.28 1.20
C VAL A 97 11.08 15.74 2.62
N ASP A 98 10.65 16.96 2.94
CA ASP A 98 10.70 17.49 4.31
C ASP A 98 9.61 16.83 5.15
N CYS A 99 9.94 15.68 5.73
CA CYS A 99 9.07 14.96 6.65
C CYS A 99 9.89 14.23 7.72
N THR A 100 9.27 14.01 8.87
CA THR A 100 9.85 13.19 9.96
C THR A 100 9.58 11.71 9.75
N TYR A 101 8.42 11.40 9.16
CA TYR A 101 7.97 10.03 8.94
C TYR A 101 7.38 9.86 7.54
N PHE A 102 7.59 8.69 6.96
CA PHE A 102 6.85 8.17 5.83
C PHE A 102 5.82 7.16 6.31
N LEU A 103 4.56 7.33 5.94
CA LEU A 103 3.52 6.31 6.08
C LEU A 103 3.15 5.79 4.70
N TRP A 104 3.44 4.54 4.44
CA TRP A 104 3.00 3.85 3.23
C TRP A 104 1.66 3.18 3.46
N LEU A 105 0.78 3.30 2.47
CA LEU A 105 -0.49 2.60 2.38
C LEU A 105 -0.58 1.95 1.01
N ASP A 106 -0.72 0.63 0.92
CA ASP A 106 -1.04 -0.01 -0.36
C ASP A 106 -2.39 0.50 -0.87
N ALA A 107 -2.56 0.59 -2.20
CA ALA A 107 -3.77 1.16 -2.81
C ALA A 107 -5.05 0.38 -2.45
N ASP A 108 -4.91 -0.88 -2.08
CA ASP A 108 -5.98 -1.77 -1.64
C ASP A 108 -6.22 -1.74 -0.12
N THR A 109 -5.95 -0.61 0.52
CA THR A 109 -6.29 -0.38 1.93
C THR A 109 -7.56 0.45 2.08
N LEU A 110 -8.23 0.30 3.22
CA LEU A 110 -9.42 1.05 3.60
C LEU A 110 -9.24 1.65 5.00
N ILE A 111 -9.37 2.96 5.14
CA ILE A 111 -9.21 3.66 6.41
C ILE A 111 -10.54 3.70 7.14
N MET A 112 -10.65 2.94 8.22
CA MET A 112 -11.90 2.73 8.97
C MET A 112 -12.10 3.70 10.13
N LYS A 113 -11.00 4.25 10.67
CA LYS A 113 -10.99 5.13 11.83
C LYS A 113 -9.87 6.15 11.72
N ASN A 114 -9.94 7.21 12.55
CA ASN A 114 -8.89 8.22 12.59
C ASN A 114 -7.51 7.63 12.85
N ILE A 115 -6.56 7.91 11.95
CA ILE A 115 -5.18 7.42 11.98
C ILE A 115 -4.15 8.49 12.37
N ASP A 116 -4.56 9.70 12.74
CA ASP A 116 -3.64 10.82 13.00
C ASP A 116 -2.66 10.54 14.16
N LYS A 117 -2.95 9.54 14.99
CA LYS A 117 -2.06 9.10 16.06
C LYS A 117 -1.13 7.95 15.68
N ILE A 118 -1.13 7.52 14.41
CA ILE A 118 -0.33 6.35 13.99
C ILE A 118 1.16 6.55 14.27
N VAL A 119 1.68 7.76 14.13
CA VAL A 119 3.08 8.08 14.43
C VAL A 119 3.47 7.82 15.89
N SER A 120 2.52 7.86 16.81
CA SER A 120 2.79 7.54 18.22
C SER A 120 3.18 6.08 18.44
N THR A 121 2.93 5.20 17.45
CA THR A 121 3.27 3.78 17.51
C THR A 121 4.78 3.55 17.36
N ILE A 122 5.47 4.40 16.57
CA ILE A 122 6.90 4.22 16.29
C ILE A 122 7.81 4.74 17.43
N LYS A 123 7.37 5.76 18.18
CA LYS A 123 8.14 6.37 19.30
C LYS A 123 9.61 6.59 18.97
N ARG A 124 10.52 5.73 19.53
CA ARG A 124 11.96 5.78 19.33
C ARG A 124 12.47 4.82 18.26
N GLY A 125 11.57 4.06 17.63
CA GLY A 125 11.93 3.14 16.56
C GLY A 125 12.26 3.84 15.25
N GLU A 126 12.74 3.05 14.30
CA GLU A 126 13.05 3.47 12.95
C GLU A 126 11.96 3.01 11.97
N VAL A 127 11.34 1.87 12.26
CA VAL A 127 10.26 1.29 11.47
C VAL A 127 9.20 0.71 12.39
N ALA A 128 7.93 0.90 12.04
CA ALA A 128 6.80 0.26 12.71
C ALA A 128 5.87 -0.39 11.68
N GLY A 129 5.48 -1.63 11.95
CA GLY A 129 4.59 -2.40 11.09
C GLY A 129 3.88 -3.51 11.86
N VAL A 130 2.89 -4.13 11.24
CA VAL A 130 2.21 -5.30 11.78
C VAL A 130 2.97 -6.56 11.34
N PRO A 131 3.43 -7.39 12.28
CA PRO A 131 4.23 -8.56 11.94
C PRO A 131 3.39 -9.64 11.27
N LYS A 132 3.99 -10.32 10.29
CA LYS A 132 3.42 -11.53 9.66
C LYS A 132 3.50 -12.73 10.60
N ASN A 133 4.55 -12.80 11.40
CA ASN A 133 4.79 -13.87 12.36
C ASN A 133 5.30 -13.28 13.68
N VAL A 134 4.59 -13.57 14.78
CA VAL A 134 4.92 -13.07 16.14
C VAL A 134 5.73 -14.06 16.98
N TYR A 135 6.01 -15.25 16.44
CA TYR A 135 6.74 -16.32 17.17
C TYR A 135 8.25 -16.33 16.90
N VAL A 136 8.78 -15.23 16.37
CA VAL A 136 10.21 -15.08 16.08
C VAL A 136 10.80 -13.92 16.88
N PRO A 137 12.13 -13.89 17.11
CA PRO A 137 12.80 -12.75 17.73
C PRO A 137 12.53 -11.46 16.94
N LEU A 138 12.50 -10.31 17.63
CA LEU A 138 12.22 -9.01 17.02
C LEU A 138 13.14 -8.71 15.83
N SER A 139 14.40 -9.14 15.87
CA SER A 139 15.36 -8.99 14.77
C SER A 139 14.95 -9.73 13.49
N ALA A 140 14.22 -10.84 13.63
CA ALA A 140 13.77 -11.69 12.52
C ALA A 140 12.30 -11.44 12.15
N ILE A 141 11.61 -10.46 12.75
CA ILE A 141 10.23 -10.13 12.42
C ILE A 141 10.17 -9.53 11.02
N GLU A 142 9.36 -10.14 10.17
CA GLU A 142 8.91 -9.58 8.89
C GLU A 142 7.60 -8.83 9.10
N PHE A 143 7.54 -7.59 8.58
CA PHE A 143 6.31 -6.81 8.59
C PHE A 143 5.54 -7.02 7.29
N ASN A 144 4.21 -7.01 7.36
CA ASN A 144 3.41 -6.83 6.17
C ASN A 144 3.52 -5.36 5.72
N CYS A 145 4.06 -5.14 4.53
CA CYS A 145 4.40 -3.80 4.02
C CYS A 145 3.24 -3.06 3.35
N GLY A 146 2.02 -3.58 3.38
CA GLY A 146 0.83 -2.85 2.90
C GLY A 146 0.47 -1.64 3.78
N VAL A 147 0.89 -1.67 5.06
CA VAL A 147 0.87 -0.50 5.95
C VAL A 147 2.16 -0.48 6.73
N ILE A 148 3.05 0.45 6.42
CA ILE A 148 4.34 0.58 7.08
C ILE A 148 4.65 2.04 7.41
N LEU A 149 5.13 2.29 8.61
CA LEU A 149 5.57 3.60 9.08
C LEU A 149 7.09 3.60 9.26
N LEU A 150 7.78 4.48 8.56
CA LEU A 150 9.23 4.62 8.57
C LEU A 150 9.62 5.99 9.10
N ARG A 151 10.67 6.06 9.93
CA ARG A 151 11.32 7.32 10.23
C ARG A 151 12.17 7.73 9.02
N ASN A 152 12.04 8.99 8.61
CA ASN A 152 12.93 9.54 7.58
C ASN A 152 14.33 9.73 8.16
N LEU A 153 15.26 8.88 7.75
CA LEU A 153 16.67 8.91 8.18
C LEU A 153 17.57 9.56 7.13
N GLY A 154 17.01 10.12 6.06
CA GLY A 154 17.77 10.70 4.96
C GLY A 154 18.60 9.67 4.17
N ARG A 155 18.20 8.40 4.19
CA ARG A 155 18.84 7.29 3.46
C ARG A 155 18.36 7.23 2.02
N ASP A 156 19.22 6.80 1.12
CA ASP A 156 18.81 6.38 -0.24
C ASP A 156 18.32 4.93 -0.22
N LEU A 157 17.06 4.77 0.19
CA LEU A 157 16.45 3.45 0.33
C LEU A 157 16.29 2.71 -0.99
N LEU A 158 16.23 3.45 -2.12
CA LEU A 158 16.16 2.81 -3.43
C LEU A 158 17.47 2.08 -3.75
N THR A 159 18.61 2.79 -3.67
CA THR A 159 19.92 2.18 -3.93
C THR A 159 20.21 1.02 -2.98
N GLU A 160 19.81 1.14 -1.70
CA GLU A 160 19.97 0.05 -0.74
C GLU A 160 19.07 -1.15 -1.08
N TYR A 161 17.86 -0.91 -1.55
CA TYR A 161 16.93 -1.97 -1.96
C TYR A 161 17.41 -2.67 -3.25
N GLU A 162 17.88 -1.91 -4.23
CA GLU A 162 18.46 -2.48 -5.47
C GLU A 162 19.69 -3.33 -5.15
N THR A 163 20.58 -2.87 -4.28
CA THR A 163 21.71 -3.68 -3.78
C THR A 163 21.24 -4.98 -3.10
N PHE A 164 20.16 -4.90 -2.31
CA PHE A 164 19.57 -6.09 -1.69
C PHE A 164 18.99 -7.06 -2.73
N LEU A 165 18.35 -6.54 -3.79
CA LEU A 165 17.85 -7.39 -4.89
C LEU A 165 19.00 -8.10 -5.63
N ASP A 166 20.13 -7.41 -5.86
CA ASP A 166 21.34 -8.03 -6.43
C ASP A 166 21.82 -9.22 -5.59
N GLU A 167 21.89 -9.05 -4.29
CA GLU A 167 22.36 -10.09 -3.38
C GLU A 167 21.44 -11.31 -3.36
N ILE A 168 20.12 -11.13 -3.40
CA ILE A 168 19.16 -12.23 -3.34
C ILE A 168 18.91 -12.90 -4.70
N SER A 169 19.18 -12.22 -5.82
CA SER A 169 18.94 -12.76 -7.17
C SER A 169 19.86 -13.94 -7.51
N ILE A 170 20.98 -14.09 -6.78
CA ILE A 170 22.01 -15.09 -7.04
C ILE A 170 21.59 -16.51 -6.59
N ASP A 171 20.70 -16.64 -5.58
CA ASP A 171 20.54 -17.91 -4.85
C ASP A 171 19.13 -18.52 -4.84
N LEU A 172 18.07 -17.93 -5.43
CA LEU A 172 16.71 -18.36 -5.11
C LEU A 172 15.74 -18.37 -6.30
N ASP A 173 14.75 -19.29 -6.22
CA ASP A 173 13.58 -19.29 -7.11
C ASP A 173 12.96 -17.88 -7.12
N ALA A 174 13.35 -17.10 -8.12
CA ALA A 174 13.13 -15.65 -8.22
C ALA A 174 11.65 -15.24 -8.02
N ARG A 175 10.72 -16.14 -8.30
CA ARG A 175 9.28 -15.88 -8.22
C ARG A 175 8.77 -15.64 -6.80
N TYR A 176 9.19 -16.46 -5.84
CA TYR A 176 8.71 -16.37 -4.46
C TYR A 176 9.31 -15.15 -3.73
N LEU A 177 10.56 -14.83 -4.03
CA LEU A 177 11.25 -13.73 -3.37
C LEU A 177 10.75 -12.35 -3.82
N MET A 178 10.40 -12.21 -5.09
CA MET A 178 9.97 -10.94 -5.64
C MET A 178 8.64 -10.46 -5.03
N CYS A 179 7.72 -11.37 -4.72
CA CYS A 179 6.44 -11.01 -4.09
C CYS A 179 6.58 -10.47 -2.65
N PHE A 180 7.74 -10.67 -2.01
CA PHE A 180 7.98 -10.28 -0.60
C PHE A 180 9.35 -9.62 -0.41
N ALA A 181 9.97 -9.16 -1.49
CA ALA A 181 11.31 -8.57 -1.43
C ALA A 181 11.33 -7.31 -0.57
N ASP A 182 10.28 -6.48 -0.64
CA ASP A 182 10.13 -5.28 0.17
C ASP A 182 10.05 -5.59 1.67
N GLU A 183 9.32 -6.62 2.07
CA GLU A 183 9.18 -7.02 3.46
C GLU A 183 10.50 -7.55 4.03
N LYS A 184 11.23 -8.37 3.24
CA LYS A 184 12.56 -8.87 3.60
C LYS A 184 13.59 -7.77 3.68
N PHE A 185 13.56 -6.84 2.73
CA PHE A 185 14.44 -5.68 2.74
C PHE A 185 14.21 -4.83 3.99
N ILE A 186 12.98 -4.45 4.29
CA ILE A 186 12.63 -3.68 5.49
C ILE A 186 13.10 -4.42 6.76
N THR A 187 12.91 -5.73 6.79
CA THR A 187 13.36 -6.58 7.92
C THR A 187 14.87 -6.50 8.11
N ARG A 188 15.64 -6.46 7.04
CA ARG A 188 17.11 -6.41 7.05
C ARG A 188 17.64 -4.99 7.29
N ALA A 189 17.05 -4.00 6.63
CA ALA A 189 17.53 -2.63 6.57
C ALA A 189 17.34 -1.83 7.87
N TYR A 190 16.41 -2.28 8.73
CA TYR A 190 16.06 -1.56 9.96
C TYR A 190 16.30 -2.41 11.21
N THR A 191 17.02 -1.86 12.18
CA THR A 191 17.28 -2.48 13.47
C THR A 191 16.29 -2.03 14.54
N GLY A 192 15.88 -0.76 14.49
CA GLY A 192 14.94 -0.15 15.43
C GLY A 192 13.47 -0.48 15.12
N LYS A 193 13.12 -1.79 15.12
CA LYS A 193 11.79 -2.29 14.79
C LYS A 193 10.80 -2.11 15.94
N VAL A 194 9.58 -1.69 15.61
CA VAL A 194 8.47 -1.56 16.56
C VAL A 194 7.26 -2.33 16.04
N ILE A 195 6.68 -3.17 16.89
CA ILE A 195 5.44 -3.86 16.55
C ILE A 195 4.28 -2.88 16.67
N MET A 196 3.60 -2.66 15.54
CA MET A 196 2.37 -1.91 15.48
C MET A 196 1.19 -2.81 15.88
N PRO A 197 0.17 -2.29 16.58
CA PRO A 197 -1.04 -3.04 16.83
C PRO A 197 -1.67 -3.57 15.53
N ALA A 198 -2.11 -4.83 15.52
CA ALA A 198 -2.71 -5.47 14.33
C ALA A 198 -3.93 -4.72 13.78
N THR A 199 -4.53 -3.83 14.57
CA THR A 199 -5.62 -2.96 14.11
C THR A 199 -5.21 -1.91 13.07
N TYR A 200 -3.91 -1.63 12.91
CA TYR A 200 -3.39 -0.71 11.90
C TYR A 200 -3.04 -1.37 10.55
N ASN A 201 -3.11 -2.69 10.46
CA ASN A 201 -2.99 -3.43 9.21
C ASN A 201 -3.74 -4.75 9.37
N SER A 202 -5.06 -4.67 9.35
CA SER A 202 -5.92 -5.84 9.52
C SER A 202 -6.14 -6.51 8.18
N VAL A 203 -5.55 -7.68 8.00
CA VAL A 203 -5.68 -8.52 6.80
C VAL A 203 -6.73 -9.61 7.02
N VAL A 204 -7.14 -10.30 5.94
CA VAL A 204 -8.21 -11.33 5.98
C VAL A 204 -7.97 -12.37 7.07
N ASN A 205 -6.74 -12.86 7.22
CA ASN A 205 -6.41 -13.89 8.21
C ASN A 205 -6.35 -13.35 9.65
N ALA A 206 -6.25 -12.03 9.82
CA ALA A 206 -6.20 -11.35 11.12
C ALA A 206 -7.27 -10.24 11.17
N PHE A 207 -8.46 -10.53 10.66
CA PHE A 207 -9.56 -9.59 10.58
C PHE A 207 -9.99 -9.09 11.96
N SER A 208 -10.17 -7.77 12.06
CA SER A 208 -10.68 -7.12 13.26
C SER A 208 -11.72 -6.06 12.92
N LYS A 209 -12.92 -6.15 13.51
CA LYS A 209 -13.94 -5.08 13.46
C LYS A 209 -13.49 -3.78 14.15
N LYS A 210 -12.43 -3.84 14.95
CA LYS A 210 -11.82 -2.69 15.63
C LYS A 210 -10.71 -2.05 14.82
N ALA A 211 -10.41 -2.55 13.62
CA ALA A 211 -9.34 -2.05 12.78
C ALA A 211 -9.45 -0.54 12.53
N PHE A 212 -8.29 0.10 12.48
CA PHE A 212 -8.11 1.45 11.96
C PHE A 212 -7.90 1.40 10.46
N ILE A 213 -7.18 0.39 9.97
CA ILE A 213 -6.89 0.18 8.56
C ILE A 213 -7.18 -1.29 8.23
N GLN A 214 -7.99 -1.53 7.21
CA GLN A 214 -8.18 -2.83 6.57
C GLN A 214 -7.28 -2.88 5.33
N HIS A 215 -6.61 -4.01 5.11
CA HIS A 215 -5.75 -4.23 3.96
C HIS A 215 -6.20 -5.49 3.22
N PHE A 216 -6.55 -5.34 1.95
CA PHE A 216 -7.14 -6.40 1.12
C PHE A 216 -6.11 -7.30 0.45
N GLY A 217 -4.81 -7.02 0.61
CA GLY A 217 -3.73 -7.77 -0.01
C GLY A 217 -3.98 -9.27 -0.07
N GLY A 218 -4.07 -9.81 -1.28
CA GLY A 218 -4.26 -11.24 -1.49
C GLY A 218 -5.47 -11.65 -2.34
N MET A 219 -5.98 -12.87 -2.11
CA MET A 219 -6.89 -13.58 -3.03
C MET A 219 -8.37 -13.20 -2.96
N TYR A 220 -8.81 -12.45 -1.94
CA TYR A 220 -10.24 -12.22 -1.70
C TYR A 220 -10.57 -10.73 -1.75
N VAL A 221 -10.39 -10.14 -2.91
CA VAL A 221 -10.67 -8.72 -3.13
C VAL A 221 -12.09 -8.51 -3.67
N PRO A 222 -12.86 -7.57 -3.12
CA PRO A 222 -14.30 -7.43 -3.43
C PRO A 222 -14.58 -6.92 -4.85
N TRP A 223 -13.55 -6.47 -5.57
CA TRP A 223 -13.66 -6.07 -6.98
C TRP A 223 -13.29 -7.17 -7.98
N GLU A 224 -12.97 -8.38 -7.52
CA GLU A 224 -12.63 -9.54 -8.36
C GLU A 224 -13.37 -10.80 -7.97
N VAL A 225 -13.80 -10.93 -6.70
CA VAL A 225 -14.38 -12.17 -6.18
C VAL A 225 -15.79 -11.91 -5.63
N LYS A 226 -16.75 -12.75 -6.02
CA LYS A 226 -18.12 -12.67 -5.47
C LYS A 226 -18.12 -12.85 -3.96
N LEU A 227 -18.86 -12.01 -3.24
CA LEU A 227 -18.99 -12.10 -1.79
C LEU A 227 -19.46 -13.49 -1.32
N SER A 228 -20.31 -14.15 -2.10
CA SER A 228 -20.80 -15.51 -1.80
C SER A 228 -19.70 -16.57 -1.78
N GLN A 229 -18.58 -16.31 -2.48
CA GLN A 229 -17.43 -17.21 -2.60
C GLN A 229 -16.33 -16.90 -1.57
N MET A 230 -16.48 -15.81 -0.82
CA MET A 230 -15.47 -15.39 0.16
C MET A 230 -15.64 -16.11 1.51
N PRO A 231 -14.53 -16.45 2.20
CA PRO A 231 -14.57 -16.82 3.62
C PRO A 231 -15.20 -15.72 4.48
N THR A 232 -15.72 -16.09 5.65
CA THR A 232 -16.48 -15.17 6.53
C THR A 232 -15.77 -13.86 6.80
N ASN A 233 -14.46 -13.88 7.13
CA ASN A 233 -13.70 -12.67 7.41
C ASN A 233 -13.52 -11.82 6.15
N ALA A 234 -13.17 -12.43 5.02
CA ALA A 234 -13.04 -11.74 3.73
C ALA A 234 -14.37 -11.12 3.31
N LYS A 235 -15.47 -11.83 3.50
CA LYS A 235 -16.82 -11.31 3.22
C LYS A 235 -17.13 -10.07 4.08
N GLN A 236 -16.80 -10.09 5.37
CA GLN A 236 -17.01 -8.93 6.24
C GLN A 236 -16.16 -7.72 5.79
N MET A 237 -14.90 -7.94 5.43
CA MET A 237 -14.05 -6.89 4.86
C MET A 237 -14.61 -6.36 3.54
N GLY A 238 -15.05 -7.27 2.66
CA GLY A 238 -15.69 -6.93 1.39
C GLY A 238 -16.93 -6.06 1.57
N LEU A 239 -17.78 -6.35 2.54
CA LEU A 239 -18.96 -5.53 2.86
C LEU A 239 -18.57 -4.11 3.32
N MET A 240 -17.50 -3.97 4.11
CA MET A 240 -17.01 -2.64 4.52
C MET A 240 -16.48 -1.85 3.32
N TRP A 241 -15.78 -2.51 2.42
CA TRP A 241 -15.29 -1.89 1.18
C TRP A 241 -16.46 -1.46 0.29
N LEU A 242 -17.49 -2.28 0.15
CA LEU A 242 -18.68 -1.97 -0.64
C LEU A 242 -19.49 -0.81 -0.07
N ASP A 243 -19.51 -0.62 1.26
CA ASP A 243 -20.11 0.57 1.86
C ASP A 243 -19.40 1.84 1.38
N GLU A 244 -18.05 1.83 1.36
CA GLU A 244 -17.28 2.96 0.85
C GLU A 244 -17.41 3.11 -0.67
N TYR A 245 -17.33 2.02 -1.43
CA TYR A 245 -17.59 2.00 -2.86
C TYR A 245 -18.93 2.65 -3.21
N SER A 246 -19.98 2.31 -2.49
CA SER A 246 -21.32 2.85 -2.72
C SER A 246 -21.39 4.36 -2.51
N ARG A 247 -20.60 4.89 -1.58
CA ARG A 247 -20.53 6.34 -1.29
C ARG A 247 -19.92 7.13 -2.45
N ILE A 248 -18.92 6.56 -3.11
CA ILE A 248 -18.17 7.25 -4.17
C ILE A 248 -18.42 6.69 -5.57
N LYS A 249 -19.43 5.83 -5.73
CA LYS A 249 -19.74 5.18 -7.02
C LYS A 249 -19.82 6.18 -8.18
N HIS A 250 -20.33 7.40 -7.93
CA HIS A 250 -20.40 8.48 -8.91
C HIS A 250 -19.03 9.00 -9.38
N ALA A 251 -17.96 8.77 -8.61
CA ALA A 251 -16.59 9.19 -8.92
C ALA A 251 -15.75 8.09 -9.59
N LEU A 252 -16.31 6.89 -9.74
CA LEU A 252 -15.65 5.71 -10.31
C LEU A 252 -15.98 5.56 -11.81
N SER A 253 -15.14 4.84 -12.55
CA SER A 253 -15.41 4.55 -13.94
C SER A 253 -16.64 3.66 -14.10
N ALA A 254 -17.42 3.88 -15.16
CA ALA A 254 -18.62 3.09 -15.44
C ALA A 254 -18.31 1.60 -15.64
N ASP A 255 -17.16 1.28 -16.24
CA ASP A 255 -16.73 -0.11 -16.44
C ASP A 255 -16.38 -0.80 -15.13
N PHE A 256 -15.68 -0.11 -14.24
CA PHE A 256 -15.38 -0.64 -12.89
C PHE A 256 -16.68 -0.87 -12.10
N CYS A 257 -17.59 0.11 -12.10
CA CYS A 257 -18.88 -0.03 -11.43
C CYS A 257 -19.67 -1.24 -11.96
N ARG A 258 -19.74 -1.40 -13.29
CA ARG A 258 -20.42 -2.54 -13.91
C ARG A 258 -19.84 -3.88 -13.45
N ARG A 259 -18.49 -4.02 -13.44
CA ARG A 259 -17.82 -5.25 -12.98
C ARG A 259 -18.10 -5.55 -11.51
N VAL A 260 -18.04 -4.56 -10.64
CA VAL A 260 -18.34 -4.74 -9.21
C VAL A 260 -19.81 -5.11 -9.01
N ASP A 261 -20.75 -4.45 -9.71
CA ASP A 261 -22.17 -4.74 -9.61
C ASP A 261 -22.49 -6.18 -10.10
N GLU A 262 -21.83 -6.68 -11.14
CA GLU A 262 -21.94 -8.07 -11.62
C GLU A 262 -21.47 -9.10 -10.57
N LEU A 263 -20.49 -8.72 -9.75
CA LEU A 263 -20.01 -9.56 -8.64
C LEU A 263 -20.97 -9.58 -7.45
N LEU A 264 -21.84 -8.57 -7.34
CA LEU A 264 -22.83 -8.46 -6.27
C LEU A 264 -24.14 -9.21 -6.59
N GLY A 265 -24.52 -9.34 -7.86
CA GLY A 265 -25.69 -10.09 -8.35
C GLY A 265 -25.45 -11.56 -8.35
#